data_d1ad56d8e23a0ef881714482912796eb
#
_entry.id   d1ad56d8e23a0ef881714482912796eb
#
_cell.length_a   1.000
_cell.length_b   1.000
_cell.length_c   1.000
_cell.angle_alpha   90.00
_cell.angle_beta   90.00
_cell.angle_gamma   90.00
#
_symmetry.space_group_name_H-M   'P 1'
#
loop_
_entity.id
_entity.type
_entity.pdbx_description
1 polymer ?
#
loop_
_entity_poly.entity_id
_entity_poly.type
_entity_poly.pdbx_seq_one_letter_code
_entity_poly.pdbx_strand_id
1 'polypeptide(L)'
;PLLQSIFLSPDEPRLRAGWRLAVQTILLFVFSICFGLPLGLLVYIPGLEFSDTLFLALNQVIEIIAITLSVFLARKFLDKRSFSSLGLNLDKRTALDILAGIAITFFMMGTIFLIEWSVGWLTFDGFAWETDDILTVLSGTLGMLVVFIFVGWNEELLSRGYHLQTLASGLNLFWGVLISSAVFGILHLGNPNATWVSAVGILLAGL
;
A
#
# COMPACT_ATOMS: atom_id res chain seq x y z
N PRO A 1 -11.70 35.83 9.40
CA PRO A 1 -11.92 35.49 7.98
C PRO A 1 -10.71 34.81 7.33
N LEU A 2 -9.47 35.43 7.43
CA LEU A 2 -8.28 34.90 6.74
C LEU A 2 -7.88 33.49 7.22
N LEU A 3 -7.85 33.22 8.52
CA LEU A 3 -7.53 31.90 9.08
C LEU A 3 -8.52 30.84 8.62
N GLN A 4 -9.80 31.15 8.58
CA GLN A 4 -10.81 30.20 8.12
C GLN A 4 -10.60 29.84 6.65
N SER A 5 -10.23 30.79 5.79
CA SER A 5 -9.98 30.52 4.37
C SER A 5 -8.70 29.71 4.13
N ILE A 6 -7.73 29.72 5.04
CA ILE A 6 -6.51 28.90 4.95
C ILE A 6 -6.79 27.45 5.39
N PHE A 7 -7.53 27.26 6.47
CA PHE A 7 -7.69 25.96 7.09
C PHE A 7 -8.95 25.21 6.66
N LEU A 8 -10.06 25.92 6.43
CA LEU A 8 -11.34 25.28 6.14
C LEU A 8 -11.60 25.19 4.63
N SER A 9 -12.28 24.11 4.24
CA SER A 9 -12.79 23.94 2.87
C SER A 9 -13.88 24.99 2.60
N PRO A 10 -13.93 25.57 1.39
CA PRO A 10 -15.02 26.48 1.02
C PRO A 10 -16.38 25.77 0.88
N ASP A 11 -16.37 24.49 0.53
CA ASP A 11 -17.57 23.74 0.14
C ASP A 11 -18.15 22.88 1.28
N GLU A 12 -17.33 22.52 2.27
CA GLU A 12 -17.73 21.62 3.36
C GLU A 12 -17.14 22.07 4.70
N PRO A 13 -17.86 21.85 5.84
CA PRO A 13 -17.40 22.27 7.17
C PRO A 13 -16.30 21.34 7.73
N ARG A 14 -15.18 21.26 7.02
CA ARG A 14 -14.00 20.44 7.36
C ARG A 14 -12.72 21.11 6.91
N LEU A 15 -11.57 20.56 7.32
CA LEU A 15 -10.26 21.05 6.87
C LEU A 15 -10.09 20.88 5.35
N ARG A 16 -9.31 21.74 4.73
CA ARG A 16 -8.87 21.59 3.33
C ARG A 16 -8.09 20.27 3.16
N ALA A 17 -8.12 19.72 1.95
CA ALA A 17 -7.50 18.44 1.60
C ALA A 17 -6.03 18.35 2.04
N GLY A 18 -5.23 19.39 1.76
CA GLY A 18 -3.82 19.43 2.15
C GLY A 18 -3.60 19.26 3.65
N TRP A 19 -4.40 19.94 4.49
CA TRP A 19 -4.29 19.81 5.94
C TRP A 19 -4.74 18.43 6.44
N ARG A 20 -5.75 17.83 5.81
CA ARG A 20 -6.19 16.47 6.15
C ARG A 20 -5.12 15.44 5.84
N LEU A 21 -4.45 15.57 4.69
CA LEU A 21 -3.30 14.74 4.33
C LEU A 21 -2.13 14.93 5.29
N ALA A 22 -1.77 16.18 5.60
CA ALA A 22 -0.68 16.47 6.53
C ALA A 22 -0.93 15.85 7.91
N VAL A 23 -2.13 16.02 8.48
CA VAL A 23 -2.49 15.44 9.78
C VAL A 23 -2.50 13.90 9.71
N GLN A 24 -3.04 13.30 8.64
CA GLN A 24 -3.01 11.84 8.47
C GLN A 24 -1.57 11.31 8.38
N THR A 25 -0.70 12.00 7.63
CA THR A 25 0.71 11.62 7.52
C THR A 25 1.42 11.72 8.88
N ILE A 26 1.17 12.76 9.67
CA ILE A 26 1.70 12.87 11.03
C ILE A 26 1.20 11.71 11.91
N LEU A 27 -0.09 11.40 11.86
CA LEU A 27 -0.65 10.26 12.59
C LEU A 27 0.00 8.94 12.17
N LEU A 28 0.23 8.74 10.87
CA LEU A 28 0.93 7.56 10.35
C LEU A 28 2.33 7.44 10.97
N PHE A 29 3.13 8.50 10.92
CA PHE A 29 4.47 8.49 11.52
C PHE A 29 4.44 8.25 13.04
N VAL A 30 3.51 8.89 13.74
CA VAL A 30 3.35 8.67 15.19
C VAL A 30 3.05 7.20 15.49
N PHE A 31 2.10 6.59 14.79
CA PHE A 31 1.78 5.18 15.01
C PHE A 31 2.90 4.24 14.57
N SER A 32 3.57 4.53 13.44
CA SER A 32 4.73 3.75 13.00
C SER A 32 5.85 3.78 14.03
N ILE A 33 6.13 4.93 14.63
CA ILE A 33 7.12 5.05 15.72
C ILE A 33 6.62 4.34 16.99
N CYS A 34 5.38 4.59 17.40
CA CYS A 34 4.86 4.01 18.63
C CYS A 34 4.83 2.47 18.62
N PHE A 35 4.50 1.87 17.47
CA PHE A 35 4.43 0.42 17.35
C PHE A 35 5.74 -0.21 16.85
N GLY A 36 6.49 0.49 15.99
CA GLY A 36 7.74 -0.01 15.42
C GLY A 36 8.94 0.12 16.35
N LEU A 37 9.02 1.20 17.14
CA LEU A 37 10.12 1.40 18.07
C LEU A 37 10.28 0.25 19.08
N PRO A 38 9.21 -0.26 19.74
CA PRO A 38 9.33 -1.41 20.62
C PRO A 38 9.92 -2.65 19.92
N LEU A 39 9.47 -2.96 18.70
CA LEU A 39 10.02 -4.07 17.92
C LEU A 39 11.49 -3.84 17.59
N GLY A 40 11.85 -2.64 17.14
CA GLY A 40 13.24 -2.28 16.85
C GLY A 40 14.16 -2.39 18.08
N LEU A 41 13.65 -2.08 19.27
CA LEU A 41 14.42 -2.22 20.52
C LEU A 41 14.61 -3.69 20.94
N LEU A 42 13.71 -4.59 20.59
CA LEU A 42 13.85 -6.02 20.90
C LEU A 42 15.04 -6.66 20.23
N VAL A 43 15.49 -6.15 19.05
CA VAL A 43 16.67 -6.64 18.33
C VAL A 43 17.97 -6.44 19.14
N TYR A 44 17.99 -5.48 20.07
CA TYR A 44 19.15 -5.23 20.91
C TYR A 44 19.19 -6.04 22.21
N ILE A 45 18.20 -6.91 22.46
CA ILE A 45 18.18 -7.76 23.65
C ILE A 45 19.13 -8.95 23.42
N PRO A 46 20.18 -9.14 24.24
CA PRO A 46 21.12 -10.26 24.08
C PRO A 46 20.40 -11.62 24.19
N GLY A 47 20.65 -12.49 23.22
CA GLY A 47 20.05 -13.83 23.18
C GLY A 47 18.64 -13.89 22.60
N LEU A 48 18.06 -12.77 22.18
CA LEU A 48 16.79 -12.75 21.43
C LEU A 48 17.11 -12.62 19.92
N GLU A 49 16.95 -13.72 19.20
CA GLU A 49 17.18 -13.75 17.76
C GLU A 49 15.85 -13.87 17.02
N PHE A 50 15.64 -12.99 16.05
CA PHE A 50 14.52 -13.09 15.12
C PHE A 50 15.05 -13.62 13.78
N SER A 51 14.33 -14.57 13.19
CA SER A 51 14.56 -14.85 11.78
C SER A 51 14.13 -13.65 10.93
N ASP A 52 14.80 -13.43 9.80
CA ASP A 52 14.47 -12.34 8.87
C ASP A 52 12.98 -12.38 8.48
N THR A 53 12.44 -13.58 8.22
CA THR A 53 11.03 -13.79 7.89
C THR A 53 10.09 -13.34 9.00
N LEU A 54 10.40 -13.69 10.27
CA LEU A 54 9.58 -13.28 11.41
C LEU A 54 9.64 -11.77 11.61
N PHE A 55 10.83 -11.17 11.48
CA PHE A 55 11.00 -9.73 11.60
C PHE A 55 10.23 -8.97 10.52
N LEU A 56 10.30 -9.42 9.26
CA LEU A 56 9.51 -8.87 8.16
C LEU A 56 8.01 -9.00 8.42
N ALA A 57 7.54 -10.16 8.85
CA ALA A 57 6.12 -10.37 9.16
C ALA A 57 5.62 -9.44 10.27
N LEU A 58 6.40 -9.26 11.34
CA LEU A 58 6.07 -8.34 12.43
C LEU A 58 6.03 -6.88 11.96
N ASN A 59 6.98 -6.46 11.11
CA ASN A 59 6.95 -5.13 10.51
C ASN A 59 5.68 -4.93 9.66
N GLN A 60 5.28 -5.91 8.84
CA GLN A 60 4.05 -5.81 8.06
C GLN A 60 2.80 -5.67 8.94
N VAL A 61 2.72 -6.38 10.05
CA VAL A 61 1.62 -6.24 11.02
C VAL A 61 1.61 -4.82 11.63
N ILE A 62 2.77 -4.28 11.99
CA ILE A 62 2.89 -2.92 12.51
C ILE A 62 2.43 -1.89 11.46
N GLU A 63 2.84 -2.03 10.21
CA GLU A 63 2.42 -1.16 9.12
C GLU A 63 0.90 -1.22 8.89
N ILE A 64 0.29 -2.41 8.90
CA ILE A 64 -1.17 -2.57 8.80
C ILE A 64 -1.87 -1.78 9.91
N ILE A 65 -1.42 -1.93 11.14
CA ILE A 65 -2.02 -1.24 12.29
C ILE A 65 -1.84 0.27 12.15
N ALA A 66 -0.63 0.75 11.86
CA ALA A 66 -0.31 2.16 11.75
C ALA A 66 -1.09 2.84 10.60
N ILE A 67 -1.09 2.25 9.41
CA ILE A 67 -1.79 2.78 8.23
C ILE A 67 -3.29 2.73 8.47
N THR A 68 -3.84 1.57 8.86
CA THR A 68 -5.29 1.42 9.04
C THR A 68 -5.81 2.37 10.12
N LEU A 69 -5.11 2.49 11.25
CA LEU A 69 -5.52 3.37 12.35
C LEU A 69 -5.42 4.85 11.96
N SER A 70 -4.32 5.27 11.31
CA SER A 70 -4.14 6.65 10.85
C SER A 70 -5.21 7.06 9.85
N VAL A 71 -5.49 6.21 8.87
CA VAL A 71 -6.54 6.43 7.85
C VAL A 71 -7.93 6.39 8.49
N PHE A 72 -8.19 5.45 9.40
CA PHE A 72 -9.47 5.37 10.11
C PHE A 72 -9.77 6.66 10.91
N LEU A 73 -8.79 7.13 11.68
CA LEU A 73 -8.95 8.36 12.47
C LEU A 73 -9.12 9.59 11.57
N ALA A 74 -8.30 9.71 10.52
CA ALA A 74 -8.42 10.80 9.57
C ALA A 74 -9.78 10.79 8.87
N ARG A 75 -10.22 9.61 8.39
CA ARG A 75 -11.53 9.49 7.72
C ARG A 75 -12.69 9.84 8.64
N LYS A 76 -12.65 9.35 9.89
CA LYS A 76 -13.71 9.60 10.87
C LYS A 76 -13.76 11.04 11.37
N PHE A 77 -12.61 11.61 11.75
CA PHE A 77 -12.56 12.89 12.44
C PHE A 77 -12.27 14.09 11.54
N LEU A 78 -11.46 13.93 10.50
CA LEU A 78 -11.11 15.02 9.59
C LEU A 78 -12.06 15.08 8.39
N ASP A 79 -12.38 13.94 7.78
CA ASP A 79 -13.31 13.87 6.67
C ASP A 79 -14.77 13.84 7.12
N LYS A 80 -15.05 13.41 8.36
CA LYS A 80 -16.39 13.20 8.90
C LYS A 80 -17.21 12.21 8.04
N ARG A 81 -16.54 11.16 7.57
CA ARG A 81 -17.12 10.10 6.71
C ARG A 81 -16.84 8.71 7.30
N SER A 82 -17.62 7.71 6.87
CA SER A 82 -17.39 6.31 7.29
C SER A 82 -16.12 5.76 6.65
N PHE A 83 -15.44 4.87 7.36
CA PHE A 83 -14.28 4.16 6.85
C PHE A 83 -14.61 3.30 5.61
N SER A 84 -15.78 2.65 5.61
CA SER A 84 -16.25 1.87 4.47
C SER A 84 -16.43 2.70 3.18
N SER A 85 -16.63 4.02 3.29
CA SER A 85 -16.74 4.91 2.12
C SER A 85 -15.42 5.07 1.34
N LEU A 86 -14.33 4.45 1.79
CA LEU A 86 -13.07 4.34 1.05
C LEU A 86 -13.07 3.26 -0.04
N GLY A 87 -14.21 2.63 -0.32
CA GLY A 87 -14.33 1.51 -1.25
C GLY A 87 -14.39 0.15 -0.55
N LEU A 88 -14.51 0.15 0.79
CA LEU A 88 -14.51 -1.05 1.63
C LEU A 88 -15.92 -1.56 1.95
N ASN A 89 -16.88 -1.28 1.09
CA ASN A 89 -18.23 -1.82 1.23
C ASN A 89 -18.24 -3.27 0.74
N LEU A 90 -18.53 -4.20 1.65
CA LEU A 90 -18.68 -5.61 1.32
C LEU A 90 -20.14 -5.84 0.85
N ASP A 91 -20.30 -6.12 -0.43
CA ASP A 91 -21.57 -6.44 -1.04
C ASP A 91 -21.52 -7.75 -1.85
N LYS A 92 -22.61 -8.11 -2.51
CA LYS A 92 -22.68 -9.34 -3.31
C LYS A 92 -21.74 -9.36 -4.52
N ARG A 93 -21.21 -8.20 -4.94
CA ARG A 93 -20.29 -8.06 -6.09
C ARG A 93 -18.84 -8.17 -5.68
N THR A 94 -18.53 -7.94 -4.40
CA THR A 94 -17.14 -7.92 -3.89
C THR A 94 -16.34 -9.17 -4.30
N ALA A 95 -16.96 -10.35 -4.21
CA ALA A 95 -16.27 -11.59 -4.63
C ALA A 95 -15.98 -11.63 -6.13
N LEU A 96 -16.90 -11.12 -6.96
CA LEU A 96 -16.73 -11.05 -8.41
C LEU A 96 -15.65 -10.01 -8.76
N ASP A 97 -15.63 -8.88 -8.09
CA ASP A 97 -14.63 -7.83 -8.30
C ASP A 97 -13.22 -8.33 -7.93
N ILE A 98 -13.09 -9.06 -6.82
CA ILE A 98 -11.83 -9.71 -6.43
C ILE A 98 -11.41 -10.74 -7.47
N LEU A 99 -12.30 -11.62 -7.92
CA LEU A 99 -12.00 -12.62 -8.94
C LEU A 99 -11.62 -11.98 -10.27
N ALA A 100 -12.29 -10.91 -10.67
CA ALA A 100 -11.94 -10.15 -11.86
C ALA A 100 -10.55 -9.53 -11.75
N GLY A 101 -10.20 -8.94 -10.60
CA GLY A 101 -8.86 -8.41 -10.32
C GLY A 101 -7.80 -9.48 -10.40
N ILE A 102 -8.02 -10.66 -9.80
CA ILE A 102 -7.11 -11.81 -9.89
C ILE A 102 -6.92 -12.25 -11.35
N ALA A 103 -8.02 -12.37 -12.11
CA ALA A 103 -7.95 -12.79 -13.51
C ALA A 103 -7.17 -11.77 -14.36
N ILE A 104 -7.46 -10.47 -14.21
CA ILE A 104 -6.76 -9.39 -14.92
C ILE A 104 -5.26 -9.44 -14.60
N THR A 105 -4.89 -9.55 -13.33
CA THR A 105 -3.49 -9.62 -12.89
C THR A 105 -2.80 -10.85 -13.46
N PHE A 106 -3.46 -12.03 -13.45
CA PHE A 106 -2.92 -13.24 -14.02
C PHE A 106 -2.61 -13.10 -15.51
N PHE A 107 -3.55 -12.57 -16.30
CA PHE A 107 -3.34 -12.36 -17.72
C PHE A 107 -2.29 -11.29 -18.00
N MET A 108 -2.27 -10.22 -17.24
CA MET A 108 -1.28 -9.16 -17.38
C MET A 108 0.14 -9.68 -17.10
N MET A 109 0.35 -10.31 -15.96
CA MET A 109 1.66 -10.86 -15.57
C MET A 109 2.09 -12.00 -16.48
N GLY A 110 1.16 -12.87 -16.89
CA GLY A 110 1.42 -13.93 -17.89
C GLY A 110 1.85 -13.36 -19.23
N THR A 111 1.22 -12.26 -19.67
CA THR A 111 1.60 -11.58 -20.93
C THR A 111 3.00 -10.99 -20.83
N ILE A 112 3.31 -10.30 -19.72
CA ILE A 112 4.64 -9.73 -19.47
C ILE A 112 5.69 -10.85 -19.51
N PHE A 113 5.47 -11.94 -18.78
CA PHE A 113 6.35 -13.11 -18.77
C PHE A 113 6.61 -13.65 -20.17
N LEU A 114 5.54 -13.85 -20.98
CA LEU A 114 5.66 -14.38 -22.34
C LEU A 114 6.42 -13.43 -23.28
N ILE A 115 6.23 -12.12 -23.12
CA ILE A 115 6.98 -11.12 -23.90
C ILE A 115 8.46 -11.18 -23.52
N GLU A 116 8.80 -11.10 -22.25
CA GLU A 116 10.19 -11.11 -21.77
C GLU A 116 10.92 -12.41 -22.17
N TRP A 117 10.22 -13.54 -22.06
CA TRP A 117 10.75 -14.83 -22.52
C TRP A 117 10.96 -14.87 -24.02
N SER A 118 10.01 -14.35 -24.81
CA SER A 118 10.09 -14.36 -26.28
C SER A 118 11.22 -13.48 -26.83
N VAL A 119 11.56 -12.37 -26.14
CA VAL A 119 12.66 -11.48 -26.54
C VAL A 119 14.00 -11.85 -25.90
N GLY A 120 14.04 -12.92 -25.09
CA GLY A 120 15.27 -13.41 -24.45
C GLY A 120 15.74 -12.59 -23.24
N TRP A 121 14.88 -11.76 -22.66
CA TRP A 121 15.17 -11.03 -21.42
C TRP A 121 15.02 -11.91 -20.18
N LEU A 122 14.24 -12.96 -20.28
CA LEU A 122 14.00 -13.95 -19.24
C LEU A 122 14.32 -15.34 -19.75
N THR A 123 14.98 -16.17 -18.94
CA THR A 123 15.15 -17.60 -19.16
C THR A 123 14.27 -18.38 -18.19
N PHE A 124 13.68 -19.48 -18.68
CA PHE A 124 12.93 -20.39 -17.82
C PHE A 124 13.83 -21.59 -17.48
N ASP A 125 14.27 -21.66 -16.24
CA ASP A 125 15.23 -22.67 -15.77
C ASP A 125 14.54 -23.90 -15.15
N GLY A 126 13.23 -23.87 -14.98
CA GLY A 126 12.43 -24.97 -14.39
C GLY A 126 11.54 -24.47 -13.24
N PHE A 127 10.86 -25.41 -12.62
CA PHE A 127 10.02 -25.14 -11.47
C PHE A 127 10.75 -25.40 -10.16
N ALA A 128 10.47 -24.59 -9.13
CA ALA A 128 11.12 -24.73 -7.83
C ALA A 128 10.95 -26.13 -7.19
N TRP A 129 9.83 -26.81 -7.43
CA TRP A 129 9.60 -28.17 -6.93
C TRP A 129 10.41 -29.26 -7.64
N GLU A 130 11.18 -28.94 -8.70
CA GLU A 130 12.13 -29.87 -9.34
C GLU A 130 13.46 -29.93 -8.58
N THR A 131 13.77 -28.89 -7.80
CA THR A 131 15.02 -28.76 -7.03
C THR A 131 14.84 -28.79 -5.54
N ASP A 132 13.69 -28.30 -5.06
CA ASP A 132 13.39 -28.17 -3.64
C ASP A 132 12.23 -29.06 -3.21
N ASP A 133 12.16 -29.37 -1.92
CA ASP A 133 11.04 -30.10 -1.34
C ASP A 133 9.72 -29.36 -1.52
N ILE A 134 8.68 -30.07 -1.94
CA ILE A 134 7.36 -29.50 -2.25
C ILE A 134 6.74 -28.74 -1.07
N LEU A 135 6.95 -29.20 0.16
CA LEU A 135 6.42 -28.52 1.36
C LEU A 135 7.13 -27.21 1.60
N THR A 136 8.43 -27.14 1.35
CA THR A 136 9.23 -25.92 1.41
C THR A 136 8.75 -24.90 0.39
N VAL A 137 8.55 -25.33 -0.87
CA VAL A 137 8.04 -24.47 -1.95
C VAL A 137 6.63 -23.95 -1.61
N LEU A 138 5.72 -24.84 -1.20
CA LEU A 138 4.35 -24.44 -0.84
C LEU A 138 4.31 -23.50 0.37
N SER A 139 5.05 -23.81 1.44
CA SER A 139 5.07 -22.94 2.63
C SER A 139 5.66 -21.56 2.33
N GLY A 140 6.72 -21.48 1.54
CA GLY A 140 7.30 -20.21 1.08
C GLY A 140 6.32 -19.42 0.22
N THR A 141 5.69 -20.05 -0.76
CA THR A 141 4.71 -19.42 -1.66
C THR A 141 3.49 -18.89 -0.88
N LEU A 142 2.93 -19.72 0.03
CA LEU A 142 1.80 -19.31 0.85
C LEU A 142 2.18 -18.20 1.85
N GLY A 143 3.38 -18.26 2.43
CA GLY A 143 3.91 -17.20 3.29
C GLY A 143 3.99 -15.87 2.56
N MET A 144 4.58 -15.86 1.35
CA MET A 144 4.67 -14.66 0.52
C MET A 144 3.30 -14.16 0.06
N LEU A 145 2.35 -15.06 -0.25
CA LEU A 145 0.99 -14.66 -0.58
C LEU A 145 0.34 -13.87 0.57
N VAL A 146 0.50 -14.32 1.81
CA VAL A 146 -0.01 -13.59 2.99
C VAL A 146 0.66 -12.22 3.12
N VAL A 147 1.98 -12.14 2.93
CA VAL A 147 2.72 -10.87 2.97
C VAL A 147 2.19 -9.92 1.89
N PHE A 148 2.01 -10.38 0.65
CA PHE A 148 1.50 -9.52 -0.43
C PHE A 148 0.05 -9.10 -0.26
N ILE A 149 -0.81 -9.90 0.39
CA ILE A 149 -2.15 -9.46 0.79
C ILE A 149 -2.06 -8.27 1.76
N PHE A 150 -1.14 -8.31 2.71
CA PHE A 150 -0.93 -7.22 3.67
C PHE A 150 -0.34 -5.98 3.01
N VAL A 151 0.66 -6.15 2.14
CA VAL A 151 1.22 -5.06 1.34
C VAL A 151 0.13 -4.40 0.49
N GLY A 152 -0.65 -5.20 -0.24
CA GLY A 152 -1.76 -4.69 -1.05
C GLY A 152 -2.80 -3.93 -0.22
N TRP A 153 -3.16 -4.42 0.97
CA TRP A 153 -4.03 -3.67 1.89
C TRP A 153 -3.44 -2.31 2.25
N ASN A 154 -2.18 -2.28 2.66
CA ASN A 154 -1.50 -1.06 3.09
C ASN A 154 -1.44 -0.02 1.96
N GLU A 155 -0.98 -0.45 0.81
CA GLU A 155 -0.77 0.41 -0.35
C GLU A 155 -2.08 0.94 -0.92
N GLU A 156 -3.08 0.09 -1.10
CA GLU A 156 -4.36 0.49 -1.66
C GLU A 156 -5.18 1.34 -0.68
N LEU A 157 -5.18 1.00 0.60
CA LEU A 157 -5.89 1.79 1.61
C LEU A 157 -5.31 3.20 1.73
N LEU A 158 -3.98 3.32 1.74
CA LEU A 158 -3.32 4.62 1.89
C LEU A 158 -3.42 5.42 0.59
N SER A 159 -3.03 4.84 -0.54
CA SER A 159 -2.84 5.54 -1.81
C SER A 159 -4.17 5.78 -2.53
N ARG A 160 -4.95 4.73 -2.82
CA ARG A 160 -6.21 4.82 -3.56
C ARG A 160 -7.41 5.07 -2.65
N GLY A 161 -7.40 4.51 -1.46
CA GLY A 161 -8.42 4.73 -0.46
C GLY A 161 -8.39 6.17 0.05
N TYR A 162 -7.32 6.60 0.70
CA TYR A 162 -7.30 7.87 1.41
C TYR A 162 -6.69 9.03 0.60
N HIS A 163 -5.46 8.89 0.09
CA HIS A 163 -4.77 10.00 -0.58
C HIS A 163 -5.50 10.45 -1.83
N LEU A 164 -5.82 9.52 -2.76
CA LEU A 164 -6.53 9.83 -3.99
C LEU A 164 -7.86 10.52 -3.71
N GLN A 165 -8.71 9.93 -2.84
CA GLN A 165 -10.03 10.49 -2.56
C GLN A 165 -9.95 11.85 -1.87
N THR A 166 -8.96 12.05 -0.99
CA THR A 166 -8.76 13.33 -0.31
C THR A 166 -8.28 14.40 -1.27
N LEU A 167 -7.31 14.10 -2.14
CA LEU A 167 -6.84 14.98 -3.20
C LEU A 167 -7.95 15.32 -4.21
N ALA A 168 -8.69 14.31 -4.68
CA ALA A 168 -9.80 14.51 -5.60
C ALA A 168 -10.88 15.41 -5.01
N SER A 169 -11.13 15.33 -3.70
CA SER A 169 -12.11 16.19 -3.02
C SER A 169 -11.66 17.64 -2.85
N GLY A 170 -10.37 17.92 -2.92
CA GLY A 170 -9.82 19.28 -2.78
C GLY A 170 -9.40 19.93 -4.09
N LEU A 171 -9.18 19.13 -5.13
CA LEU A 171 -8.78 19.57 -6.46
C LEU A 171 -9.82 19.12 -7.51
N ASN A 172 -9.61 17.94 -8.07
CA ASN A 172 -10.53 17.16 -8.91
C ASN A 172 -9.95 15.76 -9.10
N LEU A 173 -10.69 14.87 -9.77
CA LEU A 173 -10.28 13.48 -9.95
C LEU A 173 -8.96 13.35 -10.71
N PHE A 174 -8.75 14.13 -11.78
CA PHE A 174 -7.54 14.08 -12.58
C PHE A 174 -6.28 14.35 -11.75
N TRP A 175 -6.27 15.47 -11.00
CA TRP A 175 -5.16 15.81 -10.12
C TRP A 175 -5.04 14.85 -8.92
N GLY A 176 -6.16 14.35 -8.43
CA GLY A 176 -6.19 13.33 -7.39
C GLY A 176 -5.43 12.07 -7.81
N VAL A 177 -5.74 11.53 -8.99
CA VAL A 177 -5.08 10.35 -9.57
C VAL A 177 -3.61 10.64 -9.83
N LEU A 178 -3.30 11.73 -10.55
CA LEU A 178 -1.93 12.05 -10.96
C LEU A 178 -1.00 12.23 -9.74
N ILE A 179 -1.42 13.03 -8.75
CA ILE A 179 -0.58 13.33 -7.58
C ILE A 179 -0.45 12.10 -6.68
N SER A 180 -1.54 11.35 -6.43
CA SER A 180 -1.44 10.13 -5.60
C SER A 180 -0.54 9.07 -6.25
N SER A 181 -0.62 8.89 -7.57
CA SER A 181 0.25 7.96 -8.30
C SER A 181 1.71 8.42 -8.32
N ALA A 182 1.95 9.74 -8.45
CA ALA A 182 3.31 10.31 -8.39
C ALA A 182 3.93 10.11 -7.00
N VAL A 183 3.19 10.42 -5.94
CA VAL A 183 3.64 10.18 -4.55
C VAL A 183 3.91 8.69 -4.33
N PHE A 184 3.01 7.83 -4.79
CA PHE A 184 3.18 6.38 -4.68
C PHE A 184 4.45 5.89 -5.37
N GLY A 185 4.72 6.32 -6.61
CA GLY A 185 5.96 5.99 -7.32
C GLY A 185 7.21 6.52 -6.62
N ILE A 186 7.18 7.76 -6.10
CA ILE A 186 8.31 8.36 -5.39
C ILE A 186 8.63 7.63 -4.09
N LEU A 187 7.61 7.22 -3.33
CA LEU A 187 7.81 6.47 -2.08
C LEU A 187 8.53 5.14 -2.32
N HIS A 188 8.34 4.53 -3.49
CA HIS A 188 9.03 3.29 -3.87
C HIS A 188 10.52 3.47 -4.18
N LEU A 189 11.03 4.70 -4.29
CA LEU A 189 12.48 4.95 -4.37
C LEU A 189 13.21 4.54 -3.08
N GLY A 190 12.50 4.37 -1.97
CA GLY A 190 13.04 3.82 -0.73
C GLY A 190 13.28 2.31 -0.75
N ASN A 191 12.79 1.59 -1.76
CA ASN A 191 12.96 0.15 -1.87
C ASN A 191 14.42 -0.21 -2.26
N PRO A 192 14.93 -1.36 -1.82
CA PRO A 192 16.25 -1.84 -2.26
C PRO A 192 16.34 -1.91 -3.79
N ASN A 193 17.44 -1.41 -4.35
CA ASN A 193 17.72 -1.39 -5.79
C ASN A 193 16.69 -0.60 -6.65
N ALA A 194 15.86 0.24 -6.03
CA ALA A 194 14.93 1.10 -6.76
C ALA A 194 15.68 2.10 -7.64
N THR A 195 15.10 2.40 -8.79
CA THR A 195 15.61 3.38 -9.75
C THR A 195 14.52 4.36 -10.14
N TRP A 196 14.87 5.48 -10.77
CA TRP A 196 13.88 6.39 -11.34
C TRP A 196 13.00 5.72 -12.40
N VAL A 197 13.53 4.74 -13.13
CA VAL A 197 12.77 3.96 -14.10
C VAL A 197 11.68 3.14 -13.41
N SER A 198 12.03 2.46 -12.30
CA SER A 198 11.04 1.71 -11.51
C SER A 198 9.99 2.63 -10.89
N ALA A 199 10.40 3.81 -10.36
CA ALA A 199 9.46 4.78 -9.80
C ALA A 199 8.47 5.32 -10.85
N VAL A 200 8.94 5.61 -12.07
CA VAL A 200 8.08 6.02 -13.19
C VAL A 200 7.17 4.87 -13.61
N GLY A 201 7.66 3.63 -13.67
CA GLY A 201 6.84 2.45 -13.96
C GLY A 201 5.71 2.27 -12.95
N ILE A 202 6.00 2.44 -11.65
CA ILE A 202 5.00 2.37 -10.57
C ILE A 202 4.01 3.54 -10.65
N LEU A 203 4.46 4.75 -10.98
CA LEU A 203 3.58 5.90 -11.23
C LEU A 203 2.60 5.57 -12.37
N LEU A 204 3.09 5.05 -13.50
CA LEU A 204 2.26 4.69 -14.64
C LEU A 204 1.27 3.57 -14.31
N ALA A 205 1.67 2.60 -13.50
CA ALA A 205 0.78 1.55 -13.00
C ALA A 205 -0.29 2.09 -12.03
N GLY A 206 -0.05 3.25 -11.43
CA GLY A 206 -0.98 3.93 -10.54
C GLY A 206 -2.03 4.81 -11.24
N LEU A 207 -1.81 5.14 -12.53
CA LEU A 207 -2.74 5.94 -13.33
C LEU A 207 -3.88 5.11 -13.88
#